data_0e45d2619ed26df903c6e203ee42bed8
#
_entry.id   0e45d2619ed26df903c6e203ee42bed8
#
_cell.length_a   1.000
_cell.length_b   1.000
_cell.length_c   1.000
_cell.angle_alpha   90.00
_cell.angle_beta   90.00
_cell.angle_gamma   90.00
#
_symmetry.space_group_name_H-M   'P 1'
#
loop_
_entity.id
_entity.type
_entity.pdbx_description
1 polymer ?
#
loop_
_entity_poly.entity_id
_entity_poly.type
_entity_poly.pdbx_seq_one_letter_code
_entity_poly.pdbx_strand_id
1 'polypeptide(L)'
;VAVKKFYKKSAIVDDFVTATTFDVVSKIGSYEGGVIAPGVNLSLEALYMAASRLPRININNSYNKKVIGKNTKDSMGSGIYWGYISLIEGIIEKIKRETQTNYLVIATGGLSNIFSKDCKAIDVVDEDLTINGLIHIYNINNKK
;
A
#
# COMPACT_ATOMS: atom_id res chain seq x y z
N VAL A 1 -2.74 -12.51 10.94
CA VAL A 1 -2.64 -14.00 10.89
C VAL A 1 -1.57 -14.41 9.87
N ALA A 2 -1.70 -14.03 8.58
CA ALA A 2 -0.75 -14.42 7.52
C ALA A 2 0.70 -14.04 7.85
N VAL A 3 0.95 -12.80 8.27
CA VAL A 3 2.29 -12.33 8.66
C VAL A 3 2.93 -13.23 9.71
N LYS A 4 2.22 -13.55 10.77
CA LYS A 4 2.71 -14.47 11.81
C LYS A 4 3.03 -15.86 11.26
N LYS A 5 2.16 -16.37 10.40
CA LYS A 5 2.30 -17.74 9.85
C LYS A 5 3.47 -17.86 8.88
N PHE A 6 3.57 -16.93 7.93
CA PHE A 6 4.45 -17.08 6.78
C PHE A 6 5.77 -16.31 6.94
N TYR A 7 5.75 -15.16 7.57
CA TYR A 7 6.93 -14.29 7.68
C TYR A 7 7.63 -14.35 9.04
N LYS A 8 6.89 -14.56 10.14
CA LYS A 8 7.41 -14.70 11.50
C LYS A 8 8.29 -13.53 11.96
N LYS A 9 7.99 -12.33 11.45
CA LYS A 9 8.69 -11.08 11.74
C LYS A 9 7.69 -10.01 12.14
N SER A 10 8.17 -8.95 12.81
CA SER A 10 7.39 -7.72 12.89
C SER A 10 7.26 -7.13 11.49
N ALA A 11 6.07 -6.74 11.09
CA ALA A 11 5.82 -6.24 9.76
C ALA A 11 4.87 -5.04 9.73
N ILE A 12 5.01 -4.21 8.70
CA ILE A 12 3.99 -3.27 8.25
C ILE A 12 3.38 -3.87 6.99
N VAL A 13 2.08 -4.06 6.99
CA VAL A 13 1.34 -4.49 5.80
C VAL A 13 0.72 -3.25 5.17
N ASP A 14 1.13 -2.94 3.96
CA ASP A 14 0.59 -1.85 3.14
C ASP A 14 -0.38 -2.45 2.11
N ASP A 15 -1.69 -2.22 2.31
CA ASP A 15 -2.75 -2.79 1.48
C ASP A 15 -3.39 -1.72 0.58
N PHE A 16 -3.29 -1.94 -0.73
CA PHE A 16 -3.76 -1.06 -1.79
C PHE A 16 -5.11 -1.52 -2.35
N VAL A 17 -6.18 -1.24 -1.61
CA VAL A 17 -7.55 -1.55 -2.04
C VAL A 17 -8.36 -0.25 -2.21
N THR A 18 -9.53 -0.12 -1.60
CA THR A 18 -10.36 1.10 -1.63
C THR A 18 -9.70 2.23 -0.85
N ALA A 19 -9.10 1.91 0.28
CA ALA A 19 -8.17 2.76 1.03
C ALA A 19 -6.74 2.24 0.84
N THR A 20 -5.75 3.04 1.23
CA THR A 20 -4.38 2.59 1.45
C THR A 20 -4.17 2.47 2.95
N THR A 21 -3.94 1.26 3.44
CA THR A 21 -3.80 1.00 4.88
C THR A 21 -2.41 0.50 5.24
N PHE A 22 -1.94 0.86 6.41
CA PHE A 22 -0.65 0.45 6.96
C PHE A 22 -0.90 -0.25 8.29
N ASP A 23 -0.97 -1.56 8.27
CA ASP A 23 -1.24 -2.38 9.45
C ASP A 23 0.06 -2.82 10.11
N VAL A 24 0.25 -2.43 11.37
CA VAL A 24 1.46 -2.77 12.14
C VAL A 24 1.22 -4.05 12.92
N VAL A 25 2.09 -5.03 12.66
CA VAL A 25 2.00 -6.37 13.26
C VAL A 25 3.30 -6.72 13.97
N SER A 26 3.22 -7.09 15.24
CA SER A 26 4.38 -7.53 16.00
C SER A 26 4.86 -8.92 15.59
N LYS A 27 6.08 -9.29 15.98
CA LYS A 27 6.68 -10.62 15.72
C LYS A 27 5.82 -11.78 16.28
N ILE A 28 5.11 -11.55 17.37
CA ILE A 28 4.21 -12.56 17.95
C ILE A 28 2.85 -12.63 17.27
N GLY A 29 2.60 -11.74 16.30
CA GLY A 29 1.37 -11.68 15.49
C GLY A 29 0.25 -10.86 16.12
N SER A 30 0.56 -9.99 17.09
CA SER A 30 -0.37 -9.01 17.63
C SER A 30 -0.52 -7.85 16.64
N TYR A 31 -1.75 -7.36 16.48
CA TYR A 31 -2.04 -6.14 15.76
C TYR A 31 -1.80 -4.95 16.69
N GLU A 32 -0.85 -4.09 16.34
CA GLU A 32 -0.41 -2.96 17.17
C GLU A 32 -1.11 -1.65 16.79
N GLY A 33 -1.92 -1.65 15.75
CA GLY A 33 -2.58 -0.48 15.20
C GLY A 33 -2.16 -0.23 13.75
N GLY A 34 -2.55 0.92 13.21
CA GLY A 34 -2.23 1.23 11.83
C GLY A 34 -2.59 2.64 11.41
N VAL A 35 -2.39 2.93 10.13
CA VAL A 35 -2.75 4.19 9.48
C VAL A 35 -3.67 3.89 8.31
N ILE A 36 -4.66 4.74 8.09
CA ILE A 36 -5.57 4.67 6.94
C ILE A 36 -5.45 5.98 6.17
N ALA A 37 -5.11 5.88 4.91
CA ALA A 37 -5.05 6.98 3.96
C ALA A 37 -6.10 6.78 2.84
N PRO A 38 -6.50 7.83 2.11
CA PRO A 38 -7.32 7.66 0.92
C PRO A 38 -6.67 6.68 -0.07
N GLY A 39 -7.46 5.87 -0.74
CA GLY A 39 -6.94 5.01 -1.81
C GLY A 39 -6.63 5.79 -3.08
N VAL A 40 -5.78 5.24 -3.93
CA VAL A 40 -5.31 5.87 -5.18
C VAL A 40 -6.48 6.26 -6.09
N ASN A 41 -7.38 5.30 -6.33
CA ASN A 41 -8.54 5.53 -7.20
C ASN A 41 -9.52 6.54 -6.59
N LEU A 42 -9.68 6.53 -5.26
CA LEU A 42 -10.49 7.52 -4.55
C LEU A 42 -9.92 8.94 -4.71
N SER A 43 -8.60 9.09 -4.61
CA SER A 43 -7.94 10.39 -4.80
C SER A 43 -8.03 10.89 -6.24
N LEU A 44 -7.94 9.99 -7.23
CA LEU A 44 -8.16 10.34 -8.64
C LEU A 44 -9.60 10.81 -8.88
N GLU A 45 -10.57 10.10 -8.33
CA GLU A 45 -11.98 10.48 -8.47
C GLU A 45 -12.27 11.81 -7.77
N ALA A 46 -11.70 12.05 -6.59
CA ALA A 46 -11.82 13.32 -5.87
C ALA A 46 -11.26 14.50 -6.69
N LEU A 47 -10.11 14.34 -7.34
CA LEU A 47 -9.55 15.35 -8.25
C LEU A 47 -10.49 15.63 -9.42
N TYR A 48 -11.02 14.58 -10.03
CA TYR A 48 -11.95 14.70 -11.15
C TYR A 48 -13.25 15.41 -10.73
N MET A 49 -13.81 15.06 -9.57
CA MET A 49 -15.04 15.67 -9.05
C MET A 49 -14.85 17.13 -8.66
N ALA A 50 -13.70 17.48 -8.07
CA ALA A 50 -13.41 18.84 -7.60
C ALA A 50 -13.12 19.84 -8.73
N ALA A 51 -12.67 19.36 -9.89
CA ALA A 51 -12.27 20.22 -10.99
C ALA A 51 -12.86 19.71 -12.31
N SER A 52 -14.00 20.29 -12.71
CA SER A 52 -14.81 19.89 -13.88
C SER A 52 -14.08 19.85 -15.24
N ARG A 53 -12.86 20.41 -15.30
CA ARG A 53 -12.03 20.43 -16.52
C ARG A 53 -10.90 19.39 -16.51
N LEU A 54 -10.71 18.66 -15.40
CA LEU A 54 -9.65 17.65 -15.34
C LEU A 54 -10.08 16.37 -16.06
N PRO A 55 -9.21 15.80 -16.91
CA PRO A 55 -9.50 14.56 -17.60
C PRO A 55 -9.48 13.36 -16.65
N ARG A 56 -10.26 12.33 -16.94
CA ARG A 56 -10.11 11.04 -16.27
C ARG A 56 -8.80 10.38 -16.68
N ILE A 57 -8.06 9.91 -15.72
CA ILE A 57 -6.82 9.16 -15.92
C ILE A 57 -6.84 7.87 -15.09
N ASN A 58 -6.04 6.90 -15.49
CA ASN A 58 -5.81 5.67 -14.73
C ASN A 58 -4.31 5.52 -14.46
N ILE A 59 -3.97 5.10 -13.26
CA ILE A 59 -2.60 4.71 -12.94
C ILE A 59 -2.44 3.22 -13.26
N ASN A 60 -1.51 2.91 -14.15
CA ASN A 60 -1.21 1.56 -14.59
C ASN A 60 0.30 1.38 -14.82
N ASN A 61 0.72 0.18 -15.18
CA ASN A 61 2.12 -0.16 -15.43
C ASN A 61 2.78 0.63 -16.58
N SER A 62 1.99 1.25 -17.45
CA SER A 62 2.49 2.02 -18.61
C SER A 62 2.62 3.51 -18.31
N TYR A 63 2.36 3.94 -17.07
CA TYR A 63 2.47 5.34 -16.70
C TYR A 63 3.90 5.88 -16.91
N ASN A 64 4.00 7.07 -17.52
CA ASN A 64 5.29 7.75 -17.74
C ASN A 64 5.78 8.34 -16.41
N LYS A 65 6.83 7.76 -15.84
CA LYS A 65 7.35 8.06 -14.50
C LYS A 65 8.14 9.38 -14.38
N LYS A 66 8.03 10.30 -15.32
CA LYS A 66 8.63 11.63 -15.18
C LYS A 66 7.89 12.41 -14.10
N VAL A 67 8.62 13.00 -13.16
CA VAL A 67 8.05 13.80 -12.07
C VAL A 67 7.39 15.07 -12.62
N ILE A 68 8.03 15.75 -13.57
CA ILE A 68 7.47 16.96 -14.16
C ILE A 68 6.62 16.60 -15.38
N GLY A 69 5.30 16.71 -15.22
CA GLY A 69 4.34 16.57 -16.31
C GLY A 69 4.39 17.77 -17.27
N LYS A 70 4.19 17.52 -18.56
CA LYS A 70 4.18 18.57 -19.61
C LYS A 70 2.77 18.95 -20.07
N ASN A 71 1.76 18.26 -19.62
CA ASN A 71 0.34 18.51 -19.85
C ASN A 71 -0.46 18.08 -18.61
N THR A 72 -1.76 18.40 -18.60
CA THR A 72 -2.64 18.14 -17.46
C THR A 72 -2.66 16.66 -17.05
N LYS A 73 -2.76 15.74 -18.02
CA LYS A 73 -2.79 14.28 -17.72
C LYS A 73 -1.50 13.81 -17.06
N ASP A 74 -0.35 14.22 -17.61
CA ASP A 74 0.96 13.85 -17.05
C ASP A 74 1.17 14.45 -15.66
N SER A 75 0.73 15.71 -15.46
CA SER A 75 0.84 16.38 -14.17
C SER A 75 -0.03 15.71 -13.09
N MET A 76 -1.28 15.36 -13.43
CA MET A 76 -2.14 14.59 -12.51
C MET A 76 -1.57 13.22 -12.20
N GLY A 77 -1.16 12.48 -13.23
CA GLY A 77 -0.57 11.16 -13.06
C GLY A 77 0.69 11.20 -12.22
N SER A 78 1.56 12.21 -12.43
CA SER A 78 2.75 12.43 -11.62
C SER A 78 2.41 12.69 -10.16
N GLY A 79 1.45 13.59 -9.91
CA GLY A 79 1.01 13.92 -8.55
C GLY A 79 0.48 12.70 -7.79
N ILE A 80 -0.30 11.87 -8.45
CA ILE A 80 -0.80 10.62 -7.86
C ILE A 80 0.34 9.61 -7.67
N TYR A 81 1.11 9.32 -8.72
CA TYR A 81 2.12 8.27 -8.66
C TYR A 81 3.22 8.57 -7.63
N TRP A 82 3.89 9.71 -7.80
CA TRP A 82 4.97 10.11 -6.89
C TRP A 82 4.47 10.58 -5.54
N GLY A 83 3.27 11.17 -5.50
CA GLY A 83 2.60 11.53 -4.25
C GLY A 83 2.34 10.30 -3.38
N TYR A 84 1.84 9.21 -3.95
CA TYR A 84 1.61 7.96 -3.20
C TYR A 84 2.92 7.27 -2.80
N ILE A 85 3.95 7.25 -3.66
CA ILE A 85 5.27 6.74 -3.26
C ILE A 85 5.80 7.51 -2.05
N SER A 86 5.75 8.84 -2.09
CA SER A 86 6.21 9.69 -0.99
C SER A 86 5.36 9.51 0.28
N LEU A 87 4.04 9.33 0.13
CA LEU A 87 3.13 9.04 1.24
C LEU A 87 3.50 7.72 1.91
N ILE A 88 3.70 6.66 1.12
CA ILE A 88 4.04 5.32 1.62
C ILE A 88 5.38 5.37 2.35
N GLU A 89 6.43 5.87 1.70
CA GLU A 89 7.77 5.99 2.29
C GLU A 89 7.76 6.83 3.58
N GLY A 90 7.06 7.98 3.54
CA GLY A 90 6.96 8.87 4.69
C GLY A 90 6.20 8.29 5.88
N ILE A 91 5.10 7.55 5.65
CA ILE A 91 4.33 6.90 6.73
C ILE A 91 5.15 5.75 7.32
N ILE A 92 5.72 4.90 6.49
CA ILE A 92 6.55 3.77 6.95
C ILE A 92 7.73 4.28 7.79
N GLU A 93 8.40 5.34 7.35
CA GLU A 93 9.51 5.95 8.11
C GLU A 93 9.03 6.47 9.46
N LYS A 94 7.89 7.14 9.51
CA LYS A 94 7.31 7.64 10.77
C LYS A 94 6.96 6.52 11.73
N ILE A 95 6.35 5.43 11.25
CA ILE A 95 6.05 4.25 12.08
C ILE A 95 7.35 3.64 12.62
N LYS A 96 8.37 3.45 11.78
CA LYS A 96 9.67 2.89 12.20
C LYS A 96 10.35 3.77 13.25
N ARG A 97 10.27 5.09 13.10
CA ARG A 97 10.82 6.05 14.08
C ARG A 97 10.07 6.04 15.41
N GLU A 98 8.74 6.01 15.37
CA GLU A 98 7.90 6.01 16.58
C GLU A 98 8.12 4.76 17.41
N THR A 99 8.15 3.60 16.76
CA THR A 99 8.25 2.30 17.44
C THR A 99 9.69 1.84 17.69
N GLN A 100 10.69 2.52 17.13
CA GLN A 100 12.11 2.13 17.15
C GLN A 100 12.33 0.68 16.70
N THR A 101 11.48 0.18 15.80
CA THR A 101 11.46 -1.20 15.33
C THR A 101 11.76 -1.27 13.84
N ASN A 102 12.60 -2.24 13.46
CA ASN A 102 12.83 -2.56 12.05
C ASN A 102 11.77 -3.57 11.57
N TYR A 103 10.82 -3.09 10.78
CA TYR A 103 9.74 -3.90 10.23
C TYR A 103 10.08 -4.41 8.83
N LEU A 104 9.64 -5.63 8.53
CA LEU A 104 9.46 -6.09 7.15
C LEU A 104 8.24 -5.37 6.57
N VAL A 105 8.38 -4.72 5.43
CA VAL A 105 7.28 -4.02 4.75
C VAL A 105 6.75 -4.89 3.62
N ILE A 106 5.49 -5.29 3.75
CA ILE A 106 4.81 -6.19 2.82
C ILE A 106 3.69 -5.40 2.14
N ALA A 107 3.77 -5.24 0.83
CA ALA A 107 2.71 -4.65 0.02
C ALA A 107 1.77 -5.73 -0.50
N THR A 108 0.46 -5.46 -0.43
CA THR A 108 -0.59 -6.32 -0.96
C THR A 108 -1.68 -5.49 -1.65
N GLY A 109 -2.65 -6.14 -2.27
CA GLY A 109 -3.72 -5.45 -2.99
C GLY A 109 -3.38 -5.15 -4.45
N GLY A 110 -4.40 -4.75 -5.22
CA GLY A 110 -4.34 -4.70 -6.69
C GLY A 110 -3.36 -3.69 -7.31
N LEU A 111 -2.92 -2.67 -6.56
CA LEU A 111 -1.95 -1.67 -7.03
C LEU A 111 -0.54 -1.88 -6.48
N SER A 112 -0.32 -2.88 -5.64
CA SER A 112 0.97 -3.14 -4.98
C SER A 112 2.12 -3.27 -5.97
N ASN A 113 1.92 -3.99 -7.08
CA ASN A 113 2.93 -4.16 -8.14
C ASN A 113 3.27 -2.89 -8.90
N ILE A 114 2.38 -1.89 -8.91
CA ILE A 114 2.64 -0.63 -9.60
C ILE A 114 3.58 0.23 -8.77
N PHE A 115 3.30 0.38 -7.48
CA PHE A 115 4.04 1.27 -6.59
C PHE A 115 5.35 0.64 -6.09
N SER A 116 5.41 -0.67 -5.88
CA SER A 116 6.61 -1.35 -5.39
C SER A 116 7.83 -1.21 -6.29
N LYS A 117 7.62 -0.91 -7.57
CA LYS A 117 8.74 -0.77 -8.53
C LYS A 117 9.68 0.40 -8.20
N ASP A 118 9.14 1.49 -7.67
CA ASP A 118 9.91 2.71 -7.38
C ASP A 118 9.87 3.11 -5.89
N CYS A 119 9.05 2.43 -5.07
CA CYS A 119 8.98 2.63 -3.63
C CYS A 119 10.02 1.75 -2.92
N LYS A 120 11.09 2.38 -2.44
CA LYS A 120 12.21 1.69 -1.76
C LYS A 120 11.85 1.19 -0.37
N ALA A 121 10.75 1.65 0.20
CA ALA A 121 10.32 1.23 1.53
C ALA A 121 9.66 -0.15 1.54
N ILE A 122 9.19 -0.65 0.38
CA ILE A 122 8.54 -1.96 0.24
C ILE A 122 9.61 -3.03 0.05
N ASP A 123 9.62 -4.02 0.95
CA ASP A 123 10.57 -5.13 0.90
C ASP A 123 10.03 -6.32 0.09
N VAL A 124 8.70 -6.56 0.17
CA VAL A 124 8.03 -7.72 -0.44
C VAL A 124 6.68 -7.32 -1.00
N VAL A 125 6.32 -7.88 -2.16
CA VAL A 125 4.94 -7.85 -2.66
C VAL A 125 4.34 -9.24 -2.50
N ASP A 126 3.20 -9.33 -1.81
CA ASP A 126 2.45 -10.57 -1.59
C ASP A 126 0.96 -10.33 -1.86
N GLU A 127 0.56 -10.52 -3.12
CA GLU A 127 -0.82 -10.29 -3.56
C GLU A 127 -1.82 -11.24 -2.88
N ASP A 128 -1.35 -12.42 -2.47
CA ASP A 128 -2.18 -13.46 -1.88
C ASP A 128 -2.19 -13.43 -0.34
N LEU A 129 -1.55 -12.43 0.28
CA LEU A 129 -1.40 -12.33 1.75
C LEU A 129 -2.74 -12.51 2.47
N THR A 130 -3.77 -11.80 2.02
CA THR A 130 -5.10 -11.82 2.65
C THR A 130 -5.79 -13.16 2.48
N ILE A 131 -5.80 -13.72 1.25
CA ILE A 131 -6.44 -15.02 0.99
C ILE A 131 -5.72 -16.16 1.71
N ASN A 132 -4.41 -16.13 1.77
CA ASN A 132 -3.59 -17.10 2.50
C ASN A 132 -3.85 -17.01 4.01
N GLY A 133 -4.06 -15.80 4.53
CA GLY A 133 -4.49 -15.57 5.91
C GLY A 133 -5.85 -16.20 6.22
N LEU A 134 -6.83 -16.00 5.34
CA LEU A 134 -8.18 -16.58 5.45
C LEU A 134 -8.15 -18.10 5.39
N ILE A 135 -7.42 -18.69 4.45
CA ILE A 135 -7.24 -20.14 4.33
C ILE A 135 -6.61 -20.70 5.62
N HIS A 136 -5.64 -20.01 6.19
CA HIS A 136 -5.00 -20.45 7.42
C HIS A 136 -5.97 -20.43 8.61
N ILE A 137 -6.79 -19.37 8.74
CA ILE A 137 -7.83 -19.28 9.78
C ILE A 137 -8.84 -20.42 9.61
N TYR A 138 -9.30 -20.66 8.39
CA TYR A 138 -10.22 -21.76 8.09
C TYR A 138 -9.63 -23.12 8.54
N ASN A 139 -8.39 -23.39 8.18
CA ASN A 139 -7.71 -24.64 8.50
C ASN A 139 -7.49 -24.85 10.02
N ILE A 140 -7.27 -23.75 10.78
CA ILE A 140 -7.14 -23.85 12.25
C ILE A 140 -8.49 -24.22 12.87
N ASN A 141 -9.57 -23.58 12.41
CA ASN A 141 -10.90 -23.77 13.01
C ASN A 141 -11.55 -25.09 12.60
N ASN A 142 -11.11 -25.72 11.51
CA ASN A 142 -11.66 -26.99 11.00
C ASN A 142 -10.72 -28.18 11.19
N LYS A 143 -9.66 -28.05 11.99
CA LYS A 143 -8.89 -29.21 12.46
C LYS A 143 -9.71 -29.92 13.53
N LYS A 144 -10.41 -31.00 13.12
CA LYS A 144 -10.94 -32.03 14.01
C LYS A 144 -9.82 -32.97 14.44
#